data_20945d9bc73dc2e813219846164ac96d
#
_entry.id   20945d9bc73dc2e813219846164ac96d
#
_cell.length_a   1.000
_cell.length_b   1.000
_cell.length_c   1.000
_cell.angle_alpha   90.00
_cell.angle_beta   90.00
_cell.angle_gamma   90.00
#
_symmetry.space_group_name_H-M   'P 1'
#
loop_
_entity.id
_entity.type
_entity.pdbx_description
1 polymer ?
#
loop_
_entity_poly.entity_id
_entity_poly.type
_entity_poly.pdbx_seq_one_letter_code
_entity_poly.pdbx_strand_id
1 'polypeptide(L)'
;MQNKNDIITENTYCSPLHFNYMKSNGPTQNDDLVESMQQIESAILIGGWKKTKLWWELVSLMKSPSDYEIVRRLWLASPKSCRENLSVLRAVARAACISGEHMEGRTILRKAIIIAANKKRKQKSYLFKGKRYVKSMLKKSEMTKNQNTDSFEMHAKKALHDLNVVLEDFGVKTFLISGTLLGFVRDGAIISWDKDIDVGVFSEECTENIENLFSSLSNFNVRRLDLSSDRVRVTHETGVGIDIFPHYMEGGRRWHDGAATRWWNTPFSLKKMKFLGVDQWVPDNPELYLDENYGDWRVPEPNFDARLDAPNVEITDQDYFDSLIYFALLKTIVNDKQKMKHRYISLLRQLGETTWLSRI
;
A
#
# COMPACT_ATOMS: atom_id res chain seq x y z
N MET A 1 19.20 48.48 -17.79
CA MET A 1 20.18 47.62 -17.07
C MET A 1 19.73 47.45 -15.64
N GLN A 2 19.03 46.41 -15.30
CA GLN A 2 18.80 45.93 -13.93
C GLN A 2 18.48 44.43 -14.02
N ASN A 3 19.40 43.64 -13.49
CA ASN A 3 19.26 42.19 -13.34
C ASN A 3 18.17 41.86 -12.34
N LYS A 4 17.22 41.02 -12.71
CA LYS A 4 16.37 40.30 -11.79
C LYS A 4 16.89 38.84 -11.70
N ASN A 5 17.54 38.52 -10.59
CA ASN A 5 17.78 37.15 -10.16
C ASN A 5 16.48 36.64 -9.53
N ASP A 6 15.78 35.77 -10.22
CA ASP A 6 14.69 34.99 -9.64
C ASP A 6 15.29 33.82 -8.86
N ILE A 7 15.20 33.94 -7.56
CA ILE A 7 15.51 32.85 -6.61
C ILE A 7 14.34 31.88 -6.66
N ILE A 8 14.57 30.72 -7.26
CA ILE A 8 13.65 29.57 -7.14
C ILE A 8 13.83 29.02 -5.73
N THR A 9 12.87 29.28 -4.86
CA THR A 9 12.76 28.63 -3.56
C THR A 9 12.18 27.24 -3.78
N GLU A 10 13.00 26.21 -3.59
CA GLU A 10 12.53 24.83 -3.46
C GLU A 10 11.62 24.72 -2.23
N ASN A 11 10.32 24.65 -2.46
CA ASN A 11 9.35 24.28 -1.45
C ASN A 11 9.31 22.76 -1.34
N THR A 12 10.15 22.21 -0.48
CA THR A 12 10.00 20.85 0.07
C THR A 12 8.81 20.86 1.03
N TYR A 13 7.63 20.48 0.56
CA TYR A 13 6.46 20.29 1.40
C TYR A 13 6.62 19.00 2.21
N CYS A 14 7.04 19.13 3.49
CA CYS A 14 6.87 18.08 4.49
C CYS A 14 5.46 18.18 5.07
N SER A 15 4.75 17.05 5.18
CA SER A 15 3.50 16.95 5.92
C SER A 15 3.68 17.46 7.37
N PRO A 16 2.70 18.17 7.94
CA PRO A 16 2.79 18.68 9.31
C PRO A 16 3.05 17.61 10.38
N LEU A 17 2.59 16.38 10.17
CA LEU A 17 2.83 15.25 11.08
C LEU A 17 4.26 14.69 10.96
N HIS A 18 4.88 14.76 9.80
CA HIS A 18 6.26 14.34 9.62
C HIS A 18 7.23 15.17 10.47
N PHE A 19 6.92 16.46 10.67
CA PHE A 19 7.71 17.36 11.51
C PHE A 19 7.54 17.07 13.01
N ASN A 20 6.35 16.64 13.46
CA ASN A 20 6.09 16.27 14.85
C ASN A 20 6.68 14.90 15.23
N TYR A 21 6.77 13.97 14.26
CA TYR A 21 7.34 12.64 14.47
C TYR A 21 8.80 12.69 14.92
N MET A 22 9.60 13.62 14.36
CA MET A 22 11.00 13.80 14.74
C MET A 22 11.19 14.34 16.17
N LYS A 23 10.13 14.94 16.77
CA LYS A 23 10.20 15.56 18.11
C LYS A 23 9.69 14.69 19.25
N SER A 24 8.91 13.64 18.99
CA SER A 24 8.20 12.87 20.02
C SER A 24 8.83 11.52 20.38
N ASN A 25 9.82 11.05 19.65
CA ASN A 25 10.49 9.79 19.96
C ASN A 25 11.59 10.02 21.01
N GLY A 26 11.29 9.65 22.26
CA GLY A 26 12.28 9.56 23.32
C GLY A 26 13.35 8.50 23.02
N PRO A 27 14.53 8.57 23.69
CA PRO A 27 15.68 7.69 23.42
C PRO A 27 15.37 6.18 23.50
N THR A 28 14.44 5.75 24.34
CA THR A 28 14.12 4.32 24.59
C THR A 28 13.45 3.59 23.42
N GLN A 29 12.57 4.25 22.65
CA GLN A 29 11.89 3.62 21.51
C GLN A 29 12.81 3.42 20.29
N ASN A 30 13.84 4.24 20.16
CA ASN A 30 14.81 4.14 19.07
C ASN A 30 15.80 2.98 19.30
N ASP A 31 16.15 2.71 20.55
CA ASP A 31 17.08 1.64 20.91
C ASP A 31 16.48 0.26 20.69
N ASP A 32 15.21 0.04 21.06
CA ASP A 32 14.47 -1.21 20.81
C ASP A 32 14.33 -1.52 19.32
N LEU A 33 14.16 -0.48 18.49
CA LEU A 33 14.03 -0.62 17.05
C LEU A 33 15.34 -1.00 16.37
N VAL A 34 16.44 -0.34 16.77
CA VAL A 34 17.80 -0.66 16.30
C VAL A 34 18.16 -2.09 16.67
N GLU A 35 17.84 -2.52 17.87
CA GLU A 35 18.05 -3.90 18.33
C GLU A 35 17.22 -4.89 17.48
N SER A 36 15.95 -4.58 17.21
CA SER A 36 15.08 -5.40 16.35
C SER A 36 15.62 -5.54 14.93
N MET A 37 16.10 -4.46 14.33
CA MET A 37 16.74 -4.51 13.00
C MET A 37 18.01 -5.36 13.02
N GLN A 38 18.87 -5.23 14.05
CA GLN A 38 20.09 -6.03 14.23
C GLN A 38 19.78 -7.51 14.42
N GLN A 39 18.74 -7.86 15.16
CA GLN A 39 18.28 -9.25 15.33
C GLN A 39 17.84 -9.86 14.01
N ILE A 40 17.08 -9.13 13.18
CA ILE A 40 16.65 -9.61 11.86
C ILE A 40 17.84 -9.70 10.91
N GLU A 41 18.76 -8.73 10.93
CA GLU A 41 20.01 -8.76 10.16
C GLU A 41 20.81 -10.03 10.50
N SER A 42 21.02 -10.28 11.77
CA SER A 42 21.70 -11.46 12.27
C SER A 42 21.00 -12.77 11.85
N ALA A 43 19.66 -12.81 11.96
CA ALA A 43 18.87 -13.98 11.54
C ALA A 43 18.98 -14.24 10.02
N ILE A 44 19.08 -13.19 9.20
CA ILE A 44 19.31 -13.31 7.76
C ILE A 44 20.72 -13.87 7.51
N LEU A 45 21.73 -13.34 8.17
CA LEU A 45 23.15 -13.73 8.01
C LEU A 45 23.42 -15.19 8.42
N ILE A 46 22.79 -15.66 9.49
CA ILE A 46 22.97 -17.06 10.00
C ILE A 46 22.24 -18.10 9.14
N GLY A 47 21.81 -17.77 7.94
CA GLY A 47 21.16 -18.71 7.00
C GLY A 47 19.68 -18.44 6.73
N GLY A 48 19.13 -17.35 7.25
CA GLY A 48 17.76 -16.89 7.00
C GLY A 48 17.47 -16.36 5.60
N TRP A 49 18.45 -16.40 4.69
CA TRP A 49 18.33 -15.92 3.30
C TRP A 49 17.08 -16.43 2.57
N LYS A 50 16.64 -17.66 2.88
CA LYS A 50 15.46 -18.28 2.28
C LYS A 50 14.15 -17.83 2.91
N LYS A 51 14.18 -17.26 4.11
CA LYS A 51 13.00 -16.79 4.85
C LYS A 51 12.60 -15.41 4.35
N THR A 52 11.87 -15.37 3.24
CA THR A 52 11.49 -14.10 2.58
C THR A 52 10.68 -13.16 3.48
N LYS A 53 10.03 -13.66 4.53
CA LYS A 53 9.32 -12.87 5.53
C LYS A 53 10.26 -11.93 6.30
N LEU A 54 11.46 -12.39 6.66
CA LEU A 54 12.45 -11.56 7.35
C LEU A 54 12.85 -10.31 6.56
N TRP A 55 12.90 -10.40 5.21
CA TRP A 55 13.19 -9.26 4.36
C TRP A 55 12.08 -8.19 4.43
N TRP A 56 10.82 -8.62 4.47
CA TRP A 56 9.70 -7.71 4.61
C TRP A 56 9.61 -7.11 6.02
N GLU A 57 9.94 -7.90 7.05
CA GLU A 57 10.05 -7.42 8.42
C GLU A 57 11.14 -6.36 8.54
N LEU A 58 12.33 -6.59 7.98
CA LEU A 58 13.42 -5.62 7.96
C LEU A 58 12.98 -4.30 7.30
N VAL A 59 12.35 -4.37 6.12
CA VAL A 59 11.84 -3.18 5.41
C VAL A 59 10.74 -2.47 6.20
N SER A 60 9.91 -3.19 6.94
CA SER A 60 8.84 -2.57 7.76
C SER A 60 9.36 -1.86 9.01
N LEU A 61 10.59 -2.13 9.42
CA LEU A 61 11.26 -1.47 10.56
C LEU A 61 12.03 -0.21 10.15
N MET A 62 12.19 0.04 8.85
CA MET A 62 12.87 1.26 8.38
C MET A 62 12.13 2.50 8.85
N LYS A 63 12.85 3.46 9.42
CA LYS A 63 12.34 4.76 9.90
C LYS A 63 12.96 5.93 9.14
N SER A 64 14.08 5.70 8.50
CA SER A 64 14.83 6.73 7.76
C SER A 64 15.34 6.20 6.42
N PRO A 65 15.61 7.07 5.44
CA PRO A 65 16.25 6.68 4.18
C PRO A 65 17.59 5.97 4.37
N SER A 66 18.37 6.31 5.40
CA SER A 66 19.68 5.69 5.68
C SER A 66 19.59 4.20 6.03
N ASP A 67 18.46 3.72 6.52
CA ASP A 67 18.26 2.31 6.87
C ASP A 67 18.30 1.40 5.64
N TYR A 68 18.10 1.97 4.45
CA TYR A 68 18.21 1.23 3.19
C TYR A 68 19.60 0.61 2.99
N GLU A 69 20.66 1.25 3.47
CA GLU A 69 22.02 0.71 3.29
C GLU A 69 22.19 -0.66 4.00
N ILE A 70 21.49 -0.88 5.13
CA ILE A 70 21.47 -2.20 5.80
C ILE A 70 20.81 -3.24 4.86
N VAL A 71 19.65 -2.93 4.31
CA VAL A 71 18.92 -3.83 3.41
C VAL A 71 19.74 -4.13 2.16
N ARG A 72 20.34 -3.09 1.58
CA ARG A 72 21.18 -3.16 0.37
C ARG A 72 22.42 -4.02 0.58
N ARG A 73 23.16 -3.80 1.66
CA ARG A 73 24.37 -4.55 2.04
C ARG A 73 24.04 -6.03 2.22
N LEU A 74 23.01 -6.37 2.97
CA LEU A 74 22.53 -7.75 3.15
C LEU A 74 22.17 -8.42 1.83
N TRP A 75 21.42 -7.71 0.98
CA TRP A 75 21.03 -8.24 -0.31
C TRP A 75 22.23 -8.52 -1.21
N LEU A 76 23.20 -7.62 -1.28
CA LEU A 76 24.41 -7.79 -2.09
C LEU A 76 25.27 -8.95 -1.57
N ALA A 77 25.36 -9.14 -0.25
CA ALA A 77 26.08 -10.25 0.38
C ALA A 77 25.37 -11.60 0.26
N SER A 78 24.04 -11.60 -0.06
CA SER A 78 23.26 -12.83 -0.10
C SER A 78 23.59 -13.73 -1.32
N PRO A 79 23.34 -15.06 -1.24
CA PRO A 79 23.51 -15.97 -2.37
C PRO A 79 22.66 -15.58 -3.57
N LYS A 80 23.09 -15.92 -4.79
CA LYS A 80 22.37 -15.63 -6.04
C LYS A 80 20.91 -16.09 -5.99
N SER A 81 20.63 -17.24 -5.42
CA SER A 81 19.26 -17.76 -5.29
C SER A 81 18.35 -16.86 -4.45
N CYS A 82 18.89 -16.16 -3.47
CA CYS A 82 18.20 -15.13 -2.70
C CYS A 82 18.05 -13.84 -3.50
N ARG A 83 19.15 -13.34 -4.09
CA ARG A 83 19.17 -12.12 -4.91
C ARG A 83 18.25 -12.17 -6.14
N GLU A 84 17.82 -13.36 -6.56
CA GLU A 84 16.88 -13.56 -7.66
C GLU A 84 15.49 -14.06 -7.19
N ASN A 85 15.27 -14.13 -5.89
CA ASN A 85 13.96 -14.44 -5.32
C ASN A 85 13.01 -13.26 -5.50
N LEU A 86 11.83 -13.49 -6.09
CA LEU A 86 10.89 -12.41 -6.40
C LEU A 86 10.39 -11.65 -5.17
N SER A 87 10.19 -12.34 -4.04
CA SER A 87 9.75 -11.70 -2.80
C SER A 87 10.84 -10.82 -2.21
N VAL A 88 12.11 -11.28 -2.26
CA VAL A 88 13.26 -10.51 -1.80
C VAL A 88 13.49 -9.30 -2.70
N LEU A 89 13.49 -9.49 -4.03
CA LEU A 89 13.64 -8.38 -4.98
C LEU A 89 12.57 -7.29 -4.78
N ARG A 90 11.31 -7.69 -4.50
CA ARG A 90 10.24 -6.74 -4.19
C ARG A 90 10.49 -5.98 -2.89
N ALA A 91 10.94 -6.67 -1.83
CA ALA A 91 11.24 -6.04 -0.56
C ALA A 91 12.41 -5.04 -0.70
N VAL A 92 13.51 -5.45 -1.34
CA VAL A 92 14.69 -4.58 -1.55
C VAL A 92 14.34 -3.38 -2.45
N ALA A 93 13.60 -3.60 -3.54
CA ALA A 93 13.15 -2.51 -4.41
C ALA A 93 12.21 -1.54 -3.67
N ARG A 94 11.35 -2.07 -2.77
CA ARG A 94 10.51 -1.24 -1.91
C ARG A 94 11.36 -0.37 -1.00
N ALA A 95 12.35 -0.98 -0.31
CA ALA A 95 13.28 -0.26 0.55
C ALA A 95 14.00 0.86 -0.20
N ALA A 96 14.53 0.58 -1.39
CA ALA A 96 15.16 1.58 -2.24
C ALA A 96 14.22 2.75 -2.56
N CYS A 97 13.00 2.45 -3.04
CA CYS A 97 12.06 3.49 -3.44
C CYS A 97 11.59 4.38 -2.28
N ILE A 98 11.26 3.79 -1.11
CA ILE A 98 10.84 4.58 0.06
C ILE A 98 11.98 5.40 0.69
N SER A 99 13.22 5.12 0.28
CA SER A 99 14.42 5.86 0.71
C SER A 99 14.91 6.88 -0.33
N GLY A 100 14.14 7.11 -1.41
CA GLY A 100 14.52 8.03 -2.47
C GLY A 100 15.43 7.44 -3.55
N GLU A 101 15.90 6.18 -3.40
CA GLU A 101 16.78 5.51 -4.37
C GLU A 101 15.96 4.90 -5.53
N HIS A 102 15.17 5.74 -6.20
CA HIS A 102 14.18 5.31 -7.20
C HIS A 102 14.81 4.64 -8.42
N MET A 103 15.97 5.12 -8.88
CA MET A 103 16.69 4.51 -10.03
C MET A 103 17.18 3.11 -9.71
N GLU A 104 17.72 2.88 -8.52
CA GLU A 104 18.12 1.54 -8.07
C GLU A 104 16.89 0.64 -7.90
N GLY A 105 15.83 1.16 -7.27
CA GLY A 105 14.56 0.47 -7.11
C GLY A 105 13.97 -0.01 -8.46
N ARG A 106 13.90 0.88 -9.46
CA ARG A 106 13.46 0.55 -10.83
C ARG A 106 14.35 -0.51 -11.49
N THR A 107 15.66 -0.45 -11.28
CA THR A 107 16.61 -1.45 -11.79
C THR A 107 16.35 -2.83 -11.20
N ILE A 108 16.13 -2.91 -9.89
CA ILE A 108 15.77 -4.16 -9.19
C ILE A 108 14.41 -4.68 -9.68
N LEU A 109 13.43 -3.81 -9.88
CA LEU A 109 12.10 -4.16 -10.38
C LEU A 109 12.14 -4.68 -11.82
N ARG A 110 12.94 -4.08 -12.72
CA ARG A 110 13.16 -4.63 -14.08
C ARG A 110 13.64 -6.06 -14.01
N LYS A 111 14.63 -6.36 -13.16
CA LYS A 111 15.10 -7.73 -12.94
C LYS A 111 13.99 -8.65 -12.44
N ALA A 112 13.22 -8.23 -11.46
CA ALA A 112 12.09 -9.00 -10.91
C ALA A 112 11.02 -9.29 -11.98
N ILE A 113 10.65 -8.30 -12.78
CA ILE A 113 9.67 -8.42 -13.87
C ILE A 113 10.11 -9.44 -14.90
N ILE A 114 11.36 -9.38 -15.36
CA ILE A 114 11.92 -10.34 -16.33
C ILE A 114 11.90 -11.76 -15.75
N ILE A 115 12.30 -11.96 -14.50
CA ILE A 115 12.26 -13.25 -13.82
C ILE A 115 10.82 -13.78 -13.73
N ALA A 116 9.87 -12.95 -13.34
CA ALA A 116 8.45 -13.30 -13.23
C ALA A 116 7.87 -13.72 -14.60
N ALA A 117 8.14 -12.94 -15.65
CA ALA A 117 7.67 -13.22 -17.00
C ALA A 117 8.23 -14.56 -17.53
N ASN A 118 9.54 -14.82 -17.32
CA ASN A 118 10.16 -16.08 -17.72
C ASN A 118 9.59 -17.29 -16.97
N LYS A 119 9.30 -17.16 -15.65
CA LYS A 119 8.63 -18.22 -14.88
C LYS A 119 7.25 -18.52 -15.45
N LYS A 120 6.45 -17.49 -15.77
CA LYS A 120 5.11 -17.66 -16.37
C LYS A 120 5.16 -18.31 -17.74
N ARG A 121 6.10 -17.94 -18.61
CA ARG A 121 6.30 -18.59 -19.91
C ARG A 121 6.61 -20.08 -19.76
N LYS A 122 7.53 -20.45 -18.85
CA LYS A 122 7.84 -21.85 -18.55
C LYS A 122 6.62 -22.60 -18.07
N GLN A 123 5.85 -22.06 -17.11
CA GLN A 123 4.61 -22.69 -16.63
C GLN A 123 3.59 -22.92 -17.77
N LYS A 124 3.36 -21.91 -18.62
CA LYS A 124 2.47 -22.04 -19.79
C LYS A 124 2.97 -23.16 -20.75
N SER A 125 4.26 -23.25 -21.00
CA SER A 125 4.83 -24.30 -21.87
C SER A 125 4.63 -25.72 -21.30
N TYR A 126 4.74 -25.89 -19.98
CA TYR A 126 4.46 -27.18 -19.31
C TYR A 126 2.97 -27.53 -19.35
N LEU A 127 2.06 -26.55 -19.16
CA LEU A 127 0.61 -26.76 -19.25
C LEU A 127 0.15 -27.13 -20.66
N PHE A 128 0.78 -26.57 -21.71
CA PHE A 128 0.51 -26.98 -23.09
C PHE A 128 0.94 -28.43 -23.38
N LYS A 129 1.96 -28.93 -22.72
CA LYS A 129 2.41 -30.33 -22.83
C LYS A 129 1.57 -31.32 -22.00
N GLY A 130 0.84 -30.83 -20.98
CA GLY A 130 0.09 -31.65 -19.98
C GLY A 130 -1.44 -31.57 -20.09
N LYS A 131 -2.05 -31.26 -21.23
CA LYS A 131 -3.48 -30.90 -21.41
C LYS A 131 -4.53 -31.95 -21.01
N ARG A 132 -4.19 -33.09 -20.37
CA ARG A 132 -5.15 -34.15 -20.02
C ARG A 132 -5.62 -34.19 -18.55
N TYR A 133 -5.04 -33.40 -17.63
CA TYR A 133 -5.28 -33.56 -16.19
C TYR A 133 -6.08 -32.43 -15.50
N VAL A 134 -6.42 -31.34 -16.21
CA VAL A 134 -6.87 -30.09 -15.55
C VAL A 134 -8.41 -29.98 -15.41
N LYS A 135 -9.21 -30.80 -16.11
CA LYS A 135 -10.69 -30.65 -16.11
C LYS A 135 -11.38 -31.04 -14.80
N SER A 136 -10.73 -31.81 -13.92
CA SER A 136 -11.31 -32.25 -12.64
C SER A 136 -11.05 -31.30 -11.46
N MET A 137 -10.07 -30.40 -11.55
CA MET A 137 -9.74 -29.45 -10.47
C MET A 137 -10.56 -28.15 -10.52
N LEU A 138 -11.11 -27.76 -11.67
CA LEU A 138 -11.86 -26.51 -11.82
C LEU A 138 -13.22 -26.52 -11.08
N LYS A 139 -13.83 -27.69 -10.88
CA LYS A 139 -15.09 -27.81 -10.12
C LYS A 139 -14.96 -27.61 -8.61
N LYS A 140 -13.73 -27.71 -8.08
CA LYS A 140 -13.45 -27.56 -6.63
C LYS A 140 -13.23 -26.08 -6.22
N SER A 141 -12.93 -25.18 -7.16
CA SER A 141 -12.58 -23.79 -6.87
C SER A 141 -13.79 -22.85 -6.70
N GLU A 142 -14.97 -23.23 -7.22
CA GLU A 142 -16.17 -22.38 -7.09
C GLU A 142 -16.85 -22.54 -5.72
N MET A 143 -16.81 -23.71 -5.12
CA MET A 143 -17.39 -23.92 -3.78
C MET A 143 -16.57 -23.27 -2.65
N THR A 144 -15.28 -23.07 -2.84
CA THR A 144 -14.40 -22.42 -1.83
C THR A 144 -14.48 -20.89 -1.86
N LYS A 145 -14.98 -20.27 -2.93
CA LYS A 145 -15.10 -18.81 -3.02
C LYS A 145 -16.19 -18.23 -2.13
N ASN A 146 -17.36 -18.87 -2.05
CA ASN A 146 -18.47 -18.33 -1.24
C ASN A 146 -18.22 -18.45 0.27
N GLN A 147 -17.62 -19.57 0.72
CA GLN A 147 -17.29 -19.75 2.14
C GLN A 147 -16.21 -18.77 2.65
N ASN A 148 -15.30 -18.31 1.78
CA ASN A 148 -14.26 -17.35 2.14
C ASN A 148 -14.78 -15.90 2.24
N THR A 149 -15.86 -15.55 1.55
CA THR A 149 -16.43 -14.20 1.56
C THR A 149 -17.19 -13.93 2.86
N ASP A 150 -18.05 -14.86 3.26
CA ASP A 150 -18.82 -14.76 4.52
C ASP A 150 -17.90 -14.73 5.76
N SER A 151 -16.81 -15.49 5.71
CA SER A 151 -15.78 -15.49 6.76
C SER A 151 -15.04 -14.14 6.81
N PHE A 152 -14.69 -13.54 5.67
CA PHE A 152 -13.99 -12.26 5.64
C PHE A 152 -14.88 -11.13 6.16
N GLU A 153 -16.16 -11.07 5.74
CA GLU A 153 -17.10 -10.05 6.19
C GLU A 153 -17.33 -10.07 7.71
N MET A 154 -17.47 -11.27 8.30
CA MET A 154 -17.57 -11.44 9.74
C MET A 154 -16.30 -10.93 10.47
N HIS A 155 -15.12 -11.25 9.95
CA HIS A 155 -13.84 -10.80 10.52
C HIS A 155 -13.67 -9.29 10.35
N ALA A 156 -14.07 -8.73 9.21
CA ALA A 156 -14.04 -7.31 8.91
C ALA A 156 -14.96 -6.52 9.85
N LYS A 157 -16.16 -7.03 10.13
CA LYS A 157 -17.08 -6.44 11.09
C LYS A 157 -16.47 -6.36 12.50
N LYS A 158 -15.84 -7.46 12.98
CA LYS A 158 -15.15 -7.47 14.28
C LYS A 158 -14.00 -6.47 14.29
N ALA A 159 -13.16 -6.50 13.27
CA ALA A 159 -11.99 -5.63 13.16
C ALA A 159 -12.35 -4.13 13.13
N LEU A 160 -13.41 -3.76 12.39
CA LEU A 160 -13.96 -2.40 12.39
C LEU A 160 -14.52 -1.98 13.74
N HIS A 161 -15.24 -2.87 14.39
CA HIS A 161 -15.80 -2.59 15.72
C HIS A 161 -14.67 -2.33 16.72
N ASP A 162 -13.71 -3.23 16.81
CA ASP A 162 -12.58 -3.11 17.75
C ASP A 162 -11.73 -1.86 17.44
N LEU A 163 -11.53 -1.52 16.14
CA LEU A 163 -10.86 -0.29 15.74
C LEU A 163 -11.60 0.96 16.23
N ASN A 164 -12.92 1.01 16.03
CA ASN A 164 -13.73 2.15 16.42
C ASN A 164 -13.67 2.36 17.94
N VAL A 165 -13.81 1.28 18.73
CA VAL A 165 -13.71 1.35 20.19
C VAL A 165 -12.37 1.95 20.61
N VAL A 166 -11.27 1.44 20.07
CA VAL A 166 -9.93 1.93 20.41
C VAL A 166 -9.75 3.42 20.08
N LEU A 167 -10.15 3.85 18.89
CA LEU A 167 -9.92 5.23 18.48
C LEU A 167 -10.93 6.21 19.12
N GLU A 168 -12.16 5.78 19.39
CA GLU A 168 -13.14 6.59 20.13
C GLU A 168 -12.67 6.88 21.57
N ASP A 169 -11.99 5.95 22.24
CA ASP A 169 -11.39 6.16 23.56
C ASP A 169 -10.36 7.30 23.56
N PHE A 170 -9.73 7.56 22.42
CA PHE A 170 -8.82 8.70 22.22
C PHE A 170 -9.49 9.93 21.58
N GLY A 171 -10.81 9.92 21.43
CA GLY A 171 -11.56 11.02 20.82
C GLY A 171 -11.45 11.11 19.30
N VAL A 172 -10.88 10.09 18.64
CA VAL A 172 -10.69 10.04 17.18
C VAL A 172 -11.82 9.25 16.53
N LYS A 173 -12.52 9.86 15.58
CA LYS A 173 -13.56 9.20 14.79
C LYS A 173 -12.96 8.61 13.52
N THR A 174 -13.21 7.31 13.29
CA THR A 174 -12.93 6.68 12.00
C THR A 174 -14.14 6.76 11.09
N PHE A 175 -13.93 6.99 9.81
CA PHE A 175 -14.99 6.99 8.79
C PHE A 175 -14.58 6.17 7.58
N LEU A 176 -15.57 5.52 6.94
CA LEU A 176 -15.32 4.69 5.77
C LEU A 176 -14.93 5.54 4.56
N ILE A 177 -13.91 5.08 3.83
CA ILE A 177 -13.41 5.72 2.59
C ILE A 177 -13.13 4.68 1.50
N SER A 178 -12.66 5.15 0.37
CA SER A 178 -12.08 4.35 -0.72
C SER A 178 -12.94 3.14 -1.11
N GLY A 179 -12.33 1.97 -1.32
CA GLY A 179 -13.01 0.73 -1.70
C GLY A 179 -14.05 0.26 -0.70
N THR A 180 -13.82 0.50 0.59
CA THR A 180 -14.76 0.14 1.65
C THR A 180 -16.05 0.96 1.59
N LEU A 181 -15.95 2.29 1.42
CA LEU A 181 -17.10 3.15 1.22
C LEU A 181 -17.81 2.86 -0.11
N LEU A 182 -17.06 2.63 -1.18
CA LEU A 182 -17.60 2.28 -2.48
C LEU A 182 -18.47 1.01 -2.42
N GLY A 183 -17.93 -0.07 -1.82
CA GLY A 183 -18.68 -1.31 -1.64
C GLY A 183 -19.93 -1.12 -0.78
N PHE A 184 -19.82 -0.35 0.30
CA PHE A 184 -20.95 -0.05 1.16
C PHE A 184 -22.08 0.70 0.42
N VAL A 185 -21.76 1.80 -0.27
CA VAL A 185 -22.76 2.66 -0.90
C VAL A 185 -23.34 2.01 -2.16
N ARG A 186 -22.52 1.33 -2.97
CA ARG A 186 -22.95 0.73 -4.23
C ARG A 186 -23.60 -0.64 -4.05
N ASP A 187 -22.98 -1.50 -3.24
CA ASP A 187 -23.31 -2.94 -3.17
C ASP A 187 -23.97 -3.31 -1.82
N GLY A 188 -23.95 -2.43 -0.83
CA GLY A 188 -24.39 -2.70 0.55
C GLY A 188 -23.50 -3.71 1.29
N ALA A 189 -22.31 -4.03 0.75
CA ALA A 189 -21.40 -5.06 1.22
C ALA A 189 -19.94 -4.68 0.95
N ILE A 190 -19.00 -5.46 1.46
CA ILE A 190 -17.58 -5.34 1.08
C ILE A 190 -17.41 -5.87 -0.35
N ILE A 191 -16.65 -5.17 -1.16
CA ILE A 191 -16.34 -5.59 -2.54
C ILE A 191 -15.67 -6.98 -2.51
N SER A 192 -16.23 -7.95 -3.22
CA SER A 192 -15.87 -9.38 -3.09
C SER A 192 -14.40 -9.74 -3.37
N TRP A 193 -13.67 -8.89 -4.07
CA TRP A 193 -12.23 -9.06 -4.33
C TRP A 193 -11.34 -8.19 -3.45
N ASP A 194 -11.94 -7.31 -2.63
CA ASP A 194 -11.23 -6.51 -1.65
C ASP A 194 -10.89 -7.35 -0.42
N LYS A 195 -9.74 -7.09 0.20
CA LYS A 195 -9.22 -7.89 1.30
C LYS A 195 -8.69 -7.05 2.45
N ASP A 196 -8.92 -5.77 2.37
CA ASP A 196 -8.59 -4.79 3.41
C ASP A 196 -9.76 -3.82 3.59
N ILE A 197 -9.65 -3.05 4.64
CA ILE A 197 -10.60 -2.02 5.00
C ILE A 197 -9.86 -0.70 4.94
N ASP A 198 -10.45 0.29 4.28
CA ASP A 198 -9.94 1.65 4.23
C ASP A 198 -10.80 2.56 5.12
N VAL A 199 -10.17 3.25 6.05
CA VAL A 199 -10.81 4.25 6.90
C VAL A 199 -10.04 5.55 6.89
N GLY A 200 -10.76 6.66 6.97
CA GLY A 200 -10.22 7.99 7.22
C GLY A 200 -10.31 8.36 8.70
N VAL A 201 -9.43 9.27 9.12
CA VAL A 201 -9.52 10.02 10.37
C VAL A 201 -9.26 11.49 10.07
N PHE A 202 -9.83 12.41 10.81
CA PHE A 202 -9.46 13.81 10.68
C PHE A 202 -8.17 14.09 11.44
N SER A 203 -7.18 14.67 10.77
CA SER A 203 -5.88 14.95 11.39
C SER A 203 -5.99 15.91 12.58
N GLU A 204 -6.95 16.79 12.56
CA GLU A 204 -7.26 17.73 13.64
C GLU A 204 -7.83 17.06 14.91
N GLU A 205 -8.36 15.84 14.81
CA GLU A 205 -8.80 15.03 15.95
C GLU A 205 -7.67 14.21 16.58
N CYS A 206 -6.54 14.03 15.85
CA CYS A 206 -5.42 13.21 16.29
C CYS A 206 -4.47 14.05 17.16
N THR A 207 -4.54 13.91 18.48
CA THR A 207 -3.63 14.58 19.43
C THR A 207 -2.27 13.89 19.53
N GLU A 208 -2.20 12.63 19.12
CA GLU A 208 -0.99 11.79 19.13
C GLU A 208 -0.80 11.11 17.77
N ASN A 209 0.41 10.56 17.57
CA ASN A 209 0.67 9.71 16.41
C ASN A 209 -0.21 8.47 16.48
N ILE A 210 -0.97 8.21 15.42
CA ILE A 210 -1.91 7.07 15.32
C ILE A 210 -1.19 5.72 15.61
N GLU A 211 0.06 5.56 15.19
CA GLU A 211 0.83 4.34 15.47
C GLU A 211 0.97 4.07 16.97
N ASN A 212 1.14 5.14 17.77
CA ASN A 212 1.32 5.03 19.22
C ASN A 212 0.05 4.56 19.92
N LEU A 213 -1.14 4.90 19.38
CA LEU A 213 -2.42 4.47 19.95
C LEU A 213 -2.58 2.95 19.95
N PHE A 214 -1.91 2.26 19.04
CA PHE A 214 -1.97 0.81 18.91
C PHE A 214 -0.81 0.07 19.60
N SER A 215 0.20 0.79 20.09
CA SER A 215 1.45 0.18 20.60
C SER A 215 1.27 -0.74 21.81
N SER A 216 0.24 -0.48 22.62
CA SER A 216 -0.10 -1.27 23.83
C SER A 216 -1.14 -2.37 23.57
N LEU A 217 -1.67 -2.48 22.34
CA LEU A 217 -2.80 -3.35 22.03
C LEU A 217 -2.31 -4.68 21.44
N SER A 218 -2.69 -5.79 22.09
CA SER A 218 -2.30 -7.13 21.64
C SER A 218 -3.10 -7.64 20.43
N ASN A 219 -4.29 -7.08 20.18
CA ASN A 219 -5.18 -7.47 19.09
C ASN A 219 -4.92 -6.75 17.76
N PHE A 220 -4.00 -5.76 17.75
CA PHE A 220 -3.57 -5.07 16.54
C PHE A 220 -2.06 -5.12 16.37
N ASN A 221 -1.61 -5.34 15.14
CA ASN A 221 -0.19 -5.22 14.75
C ASN A 221 -0.06 -4.06 13.78
N VAL A 222 0.72 -3.05 14.17
CA VAL A 222 0.92 -1.82 13.39
C VAL A 222 2.06 -1.97 12.42
N ARG A 223 1.90 -1.42 11.21
CA ARG A 223 2.96 -1.33 10.21
C ARG A 223 2.87 -0.01 9.46
N ARG A 224 3.95 0.74 9.46
CA ARG A 224 4.11 1.81 8.48
C ARG A 224 4.48 1.19 7.13
N LEU A 225 3.72 1.51 6.09
CA LEU A 225 3.93 0.95 4.77
C LEU A 225 4.86 1.79 3.91
N ASP A 226 5.00 3.07 4.23
CA ASP A 226 5.74 4.04 3.42
C ASP A 226 6.30 5.16 4.30
N LEU A 227 7.54 5.59 4.05
CA LEU A 227 8.14 6.73 4.74
C LEU A 227 7.65 8.09 4.20
N SER A 228 7.09 8.10 3.00
CA SER A 228 6.56 9.28 2.31
C SER A 228 5.05 9.49 2.49
N SER A 229 4.39 8.67 3.30
CA SER A 229 2.95 8.73 3.54
C SER A 229 2.64 8.56 5.01
N ASP A 230 1.70 9.34 5.52
CA ASP A 230 1.20 9.25 6.89
C ASP A 230 0.18 8.12 7.08
N ARG A 231 -0.11 7.37 6.03
CA ARG A 231 -0.98 6.21 6.10
C ARG A 231 -0.42 5.14 7.01
N VAL A 232 -1.21 4.72 7.98
CA VAL A 232 -0.88 3.64 8.92
C VAL A 232 -1.67 2.40 8.55
N ARG A 233 -1.01 1.25 8.47
CA ARG A 233 -1.67 -0.05 8.35
C ARG A 233 -1.66 -0.77 9.67
N VAL A 234 -2.82 -1.19 10.15
CA VAL A 234 -2.97 -2.11 11.26
C VAL A 234 -3.47 -3.45 10.73
N THR A 235 -3.01 -4.55 11.33
CA THR A 235 -3.54 -5.89 11.07
C THR A 235 -4.19 -6.37 12.36
N HIS A 236 -5.49 -6.59 12.31
CA HIS A 236 -6.25 -7.11 13.43
C HIS A 236 -5.95 -8.59 13.67
N GLU A 237 -6.18 -9.12 14.88
CA GLU A 237 -5.96 -10.52 15.25
C GLU A 237 -6.69 -11.53 14.35
N THR A 238 -7.82 -11.13 13.75
CA THR A 238 -8.56 -11.93 12.75
C THR A 238 -7.84 -12.05 11.40
N GLY A 239 -6.72 -11.35 11.22
CA GLY A 239 -5.97 -11.30 9.96
C GLY A 239 -6.45 -10.22 8.98
N VAL A 240 -7.48 -9.45 9.31
CA VAL A 240 -7.95 -8.32 8.49
C VAL A 240 -6.97 -7.15 8.57
N GLY A 241 -6.52 -6.68 7.41
CA GLY A 241 -5.74 -5.45 7.30
C GLY A 241 -6.66 -4.23 7.22
N ILE A 242 -6.32 -3.17 7.94
CA ILE A 242 -7.02 -1.89 7.89
C ILE A 242 -5.99 -0.82 7.56
N ASP A 243 -6.25 -0.05 6.52
CA ASP A 243 -5.47 1.13 6.17
C ASP A 243 -6.17 2.37 6.75
N ILE A 244 -5.45 3.13 7.58
CA ILE A 244 -5.93 4.35 8.23
C ILE A 244 -5.27 5.53 7.53
N PHE A 245 -6.10 6.43 7.00
CA PHE A 245 -5.66 7.59 6.23
C PHE A 245 -6.00 8.88 6.98
N PRO A 246 -4.99 9.60 7.53
CA PRO A 246 -5.20 10.95 8.03
C PRO A 246 -5.66 11.88 6.92
N HIS A 247 -6.70 12.66 7.19
CA HIS A 247 -7.27 13.66 6.28
C HIS A 247 -6.96 15.05 6.81
N TYR A 248 -6.37 15.87 5.97
CA TYR A 248 -5.90 17.21 6.27
C TYR A 248 -6.76 18.27 5.60
N MET A 249 -6.76 19.48 6.14
CA MET A 249 -7.37 20.67 5.53
C MET A 249 -6.28 21.59 4.98
N GLU A 250 -6.38 21.96 3.72
CA GLU A 250 -5.45 22.89 3.06
C GLU A 250 -6.19 23.67 1.95
N GLY A 251 -6.06 24.98 1.93
CA GLY A 251 -6.65 25.82 0.88
C GLY A 251 -8.18 25.68 0.73
N GLY A 252 -8.90 25.35 1.82
CA GLY A 252 -10.36 25.14 1.77
C GLY A 252 -10.76 23.80 1.15
N ARG A 253 -9.83 22.89 0.94
CA ARG A 253 -10.07 21.51 0.48
C ARG A 253 -9.57 20.50 1.52
N ARG A 254 -10.13 19.30 1.49
CA ARG A 254 -9.67 18.18 2.31
C ARG A 254 -8.85 17.22 1.43
N TRP A 255 -7.77 16.69 2.00
CA TRP A 255 -6.96 15.72 1.27
C TRP A 255 -6.42 14.62 2.19
N HIS A 256 -6.10 13.49 1.62
CA HIS A 256 -5.28 12.44 2.24
C HIS A 256 -4.22 11.98 1.25
N ASP A 257 -3.12 11.46 1.76
CA ASP A 257 -2.04 10.98 0.91
C ASP A 257 -1.98 9.45 0.79
N GLY A 258 -1.15 9.03 -0.16
CA GLY A 258 -0.65 7.68 -0.34
C GLY A 258 0.79 7.75 -0.85
N ALA A 259 1.34 6.62 -1.26
CA ALA A 259 2.68 6.61 -1.83
C ALA A 259 2.74 7.45 -3.12
N ALA A 260 3.48 8.55 -3.10
CA ALA A 260 3.70 9.48 -4.22
C ALA A 260 2.44 10.15 -4.79
N THR A 261 1.32 10.08 -4.10
CA THR A 261 0.04 10.62 -4.59
C THR A 261 -0.76 11.22 -3.45
N ARG A 262 -1.64 12.17 -3.81
CA ARG A 262 -2.60 12.83 -2.91
C ARG A 262 -3.96 12.86 -3.59
N TRP A 263 -5.03 12.66 -2.82
CA TRP A 263 -6.41 12.76 -3.30
C TRP A 263 -7.11 13.92 -2.62
N TRP A 264 -7.73 14.79 -3.41
CA TRP A 264 -8.36 16.01 -2.97
C TRP A 264 -9.87 15.90 -3.01
N ASN A 265 -10.52 16.23 -1.90
CA ASN A 265 -11.98 16.21 -1.78
C ASN A 265 -12.52 17.59 -1.37
N THR A 266 -13.77 17.84 -1.71
CA THR A 266 -14.58 18.90 -1.09
C THR A 266 -14.64 18.65 0.42
N PRO A 267 -14.52 19.67 1.28
CA PRO A 267 -14.68 19.49 2.71
C PRO A 267 -16.03 18.87 3.06
N PHE A 268 -16.01 17.92 3.96
CA PHE A 268 -17.21 17.19 4.40
C PHE A 268 -17.25 17.07 5.92
N SER A 269 -18.45 16.97 6.47
CA SER A 269 -18.71 16.50 7.81
C SER A 269 -19.04 15.01 7.82
N LEU A 270 -19.28 14.43 9.00
CA LEU A 270 -19.56 13.00 9.12
C LEU A 270 -21.02 12.77 9.51
N LYS A 271 -21.63 11.72 8.95
CA LYS A 271 -22.91 11.16 9.39
C LYS A 271 -22.79 9.67 9.69
N LYS A 272 -23.67 9.15 10.53
CA LYS A 272 -23.75 7.70 10.80
C LYS A 272 -24.64 7.01 9.77
N MET A 273 -24.18 5.86 9.28
CA MET A 273 -24.96 4.94 8.44
C MET A 273 -24.72 3.50 8.91
N LYS A 274 -25.71 2.61 8.72
CA LYS A 274 -25.57 1.18 9.08
C LYS A 274 -24.83 0.43 8.00
N PHE A 275 -23.65 -0.10 8.36
CA PHE A 275 -22.86 -1.01 7.52
C PHE A 275 -22.57 -2.31 8.26
N LEU A 276 -22.80 -3.46 7.64
CA LEU A 276 -22.67 -4.78 8.26
C LEU A 276 -23.45 -4.91 9.59
N GLY A 277 -24.57 -4.16 9.71
CA GLY A 277 -25.41 -4.15 10.91
C GLY A 277 -24.87 -3.31 12.08
N VAL A 278 -23.80 -2.52 11.87
CA VAL A 278 -23.17 -1.62 12.86
C VAL A 278 -23.22 -0.19 12.34
N ASP A 279 -23.39 0.79 13.22
CA ASP A 279 -23.30 2.19 12.85
C ASP A 279 -21.85 2.55 12.57
N GLN A 280 -21.61 3.09 11.36
CA GLN A 280 -20.30 3.55 10.89
C GLN A 280 -20.39 5.02 10.50
N TRP A 281 -19.33 5.77 10.76
CA TRP A 281 -19.20 7.11 10.24
C TRP A 281 -18.84 7.07 8.76
N VAL A 282 -19.46 7.93 7.99
CA VAL A 282 -19.18 8.15 6.55
C VAL A 282 -19.21 9.65 6.26
N PRO A 283 -18.60 10.13 5.16
CA PRO A 283 -18.83 11.49 4.69
C PRO A 283 -20.34 11.80 4.61
N ASP A 284 -20.76 12.98 5.00
CA ASP A 284 -22.18 13.40 5.03
C ASP A 284 -22.83 13.35 3.63
N ASN A 285 -22.04 13.55 2.58
CA ASN A 285 -22.42 13.29 1.20
C ASN A 285 -21.51 12.21 0.59
N PRO A 286 -21.76 10.91 0.86
CA PRO A 286 -20.89 9.84 0.39
C PRO A 286 -20.89 9.69 -1.14
N GLU A 287 -21.97 10.09 -1.83
CA GLU A 287 -22.02 10.05 -3.29
C GLU A 287 -21.06 11.08 -3.90
N LEU A 288 -21.05 12.32 -3.39
CA LEU A 288 -20.10 13.35 -3.82
C LEU A 288 -18.65 12.88 -3.60
N TYR A 289 -18.36 12.32 -2.42
CA TYR A 289 -17.04 11.76 -2.12
C TYR A 289 -16.63 10.68 -3.14
N LEU A 290 -17.57 9.80 -3.52
CA LEU A 290 -17.32 8.75 -4.51
C LEU A 290 -17.20 9.30 -5.94
N ASP A 291 -18.03 10.29 -6.32
CA ASP A 291 -17.92 10.96 -7.61
C ASP A 291 -16.55 11.62 -7.80
N GLU A 292 -16.02 12.28 -6.75
CA GLU A 292 -14.68 12.90 -6.77
C GLU A 292 -13.55 11.87 -6.89
N ASN A 293 -13.67 10.72 -6.21
CA ASN A 293 -12.59 9.72 -6.14
C ASN A 293 -12.64 8.69 -7.29
N TYR A 294 -13.82 8.43 -7.87
CA TYR A 294 -14.01 7.34 -8.83
C TYR A 294 -14.68 7.76 -10.14
N GLY A 295 -15.24 8.97 -10.23
CA GLY A 295 -16.09 9.35 -11.37
C GLY A 295 -17.38 8.53 -11.41
N ASP A 296 -17.61 7.78 -12.47
CA ASP A 296 -18.80 6.91 -12.59
C ASP A 296 -18.65 5.63 -11.76
N TRP A 297 -18.70 5.76 -10.45
CA TRP A 297 -18.51 4.66 -9.50
C TRP A 297 -19.67 3.66 -9.45
N ARG A 298 -20.82 4.00 -9.98
CA ARG A 298 -22.01 3.12 -10.05
C ARG A 298 -21.79 1.95 -10.98
N VAL A 299 -20.90 2.11 -11.97
CA VAL A 299 -20.51 1.04 -12.89
C VAL A 299 -19.22 0.37 -12.37
N PRO A 300 -19.25 -0.94 -12.06
CA PRO A 300 -18.05 -1.63 -11.58
C PRO A 300 -16.92 -1.63 -12.61
N GLU A 301 -15.74 -1.07 -12.25
CA GLU A 301 -14.52 -1.12 -13.07
C GLU A 301 -13.42 -1.92 -12.34
N PRO A 302 -13.33 -3.24 -12.61
CA PRO A 302 -12.38 -4.12 -11.91
C PRO A 302 -10.89 -3.80 -12.18
N ASN A 303 -10.60 -2.95 -13.16
CA ASN A 303 -9.25 -2.54 -13.53
C ASN A 303 -8.93 -1.10 -13.10
N PHE A 304 -9.76 -0.50 -12.28
CA PHE A 304 -9.52 0.83 -11.72
C PHE A 304 -8.23 0.84 -10.88
N ASP A 305 -7.37 1.81 -11.14
CA ASP A 305 -6.19 2.10 -10.32
C ASP A 305 -6.31 3.54 -9.82
N ALA A 306 -6.61 3.72 -8.54
CA ALA A 306 -6.87 5.02 -7.93
C ALA A 306 -5.75 6.05 -8.18
N ARG A 307 -4.51 5.61 -8.39
CA ARG A 307 -3.37 6.51 -8.68
C ARG A 307 -3.36 7.02 -10.13
N LEU A 308 -4.08 6.35 -11.04
CA LEU A 308 -4.08 6.65 -12.48
C LEU A 308 -5.45 7.15 -12.97
N ASP A 309 -6.53 6.73 -12.30
CA ASP A 309 -7.90 6.88 -12.79
C ASP A 309 -8.76 7.81 -11.94
N ALA A 310 -8.36 8.06 -10.67
CA ALA A 310 -9.11 8.95 -9.80
C ALA A 310 -9.11 10.39 -10.36
N PRO A 311 -10.28 11.03 -10.51
CA PRO A 311 -10.35 12.39 -11.05
C PRO A 311 -9.65 13.44 -10.19
N ASN A 312 -9.55 13.18 -8.88
CA ASN A 312 -9.02 14.10 -7.87
C ASN A 312 -7.59 13.80 -7.42
N VAL A 313 -6.88 12.91 -8.15
CA VAL A 313 -5.50 12.51 -7.79
C VAL A 313 -4.50 13.57 -8.24
N GLU A 314 -3.54 13.86 -7.37
CA GLU A 314 -2.34 14.63 -7.64
C GLU A 314 -1.10 13.75 -7.44
N ILE A 315 -0.13 13.82 -8.33
CA ILE A 315 1.18 13.17 -8.15
C ILE A 315 2.07 14.12 -7.37
N THR A 316 2.51 13.70 -6.19
CA THR A 316 3.35 14.51 -5.29
C THR A 316 4.84 14.23 -5.45
N ASP A 317 5.20 13.05 -5.96
CA ASP A 317 6.57 12.62 -6.26
C ASP A 317 6.58 11.81 -7.56
N GLN A 318 7.04 12.42 -8.66
CA GLN A 318 7.03 11.80 -9.97
C GLN A 318 7.98 10.59 -10.06
N ASP A 319 9.17 10.68 -9.48
CA ASP A 319 10.15 9.59 -9.54
C ASP A 319 9.70 8.35 -8.76
N TYR A 320 9.07 8.58 -7.60
CA TYR A 320 8.48 7.48 -6.86
C TYR A 320 7.24 6.93 -7.57
N PHE A 321 6.37 7.78 -8.09
CA PHE A 321 5.21 7.37 -8.86
C PHE A 321 5.59 6.49 -10.06
N ASP A 322 6.61 6.87 -10.82
CA ASP A 322 7.14 6.06 -11.91
C ASP A 322 7.57 4.68 -11.42
N SER A 323 8.21 4.61 -10.24
CA SER A 323 8.60 3.33 -9.64
C SER A 323 7.40 2.47 -9.26
N LEU A 324 6.28 3.08 -8.85
CA LEU A 324 5.02 2.36 -8.56
C LEU A 324 4.42 1.70 -9.81
N ILE A 325 4.63 2.25 -11.01
CA ILE A 325 4.22 1.62 -12.28
C ILE A 325 4.95 0.28 -12.48
N TYR A 326 6.24 0.18 -12.14
CA TYR A 326 6.97 -1.09 -12.20
C TYR A 326 6.44 -2.10 -11.19
N PHE A 327 6.12 -1.70 -9.96
CA PHE A 327 5.49 -2.58 -8.97
C PHE A 327 4.13 -3.08 -9.47
N ALA A 328 3.33 -2.22 -10.07
CA ALA A 328 2.04 -2.56 -10.63
C ALA A 328 2.19 -3.56 -11.80
N LEU A 329 3.13 -3.34 -12.72
CA LEU A 329 3.42 -4.29 -13.79
C LEU A 329 3.85 -5.66 -13.23
N LEU A 330 4.75 -5.68 -12.24
CA LEU A 330 5.17 -6.93 -11.60
C LEU A 330 3.98 -7.68 -10.98
N LYS A 331 3.11 -6.96 -10.25
CA LYS A 331 1.87 -7.51 -9.64
C LYS A 331 0.96 -8.12 -10.71
N THR A 332 0.77 -7.45 -11.86
CA THR A 332 -0.09 -7.95 -12.94
C THR A 332 0.48 -9.20 -13.62
N ILE A 333 1.80 -9.27 -13.81
CA ILE A 333 2.47 -10.46 -14.38
C ILE A 333 2.34 -11.65 -13.42
N VAL A 334 2.58 -11.44 -12.13
CA VAL A 334 2.48 -12.50 -11.11
C VAL A 334 1.04 -13.04 -11.05
N ASN A 335 0.04 -12.16 -11.12
CA ASN A 335 -1.38 -12.49 -11.00
C ASN A 335 -2.08 -12.80 -12.35
N ASP A 336 -1.33 -12.80 -13.46
CA ASP A 336 -1.82 -13.09 -14.84
C ASP A 336 -2.96 -12.14 -15.32
N LYS A 337 -2.97 -10.88 -14.87
CA LYS A 337 -3.97 -9.86 -15.26
C LYS A 337 -3.58 -9.20 -16.59
N GLN A 338 -3.96 -9.78 -17.72
CA GLN A 338 -3.49 -9.39 -19.06
C GLN A 338 -3.87 -7.95 -19.46
N LYS A 339 -5.12 -7.49 -19.20
CA LYS A 339 -5.55 -6.11 -19.54
C LYS A 339 -4.66 -5.07 -18.84
N MET A 340 -4.46 -5.22 -17.54
CA MET A 340 -3.62 -4.32 -16.75
C MET A 340 -2.15 -4.39 -17.16
N LYS A 341 -1.66 -5.57 -17.54
CA LYS A 341 -0.29 -5.73 -18.04
C LYS A 341 -0.02 -4.84 -19.26
N HIS A 342 -0.89 -4.83 -20.25
CA HIS A 342 -0.74 -3.98 -21.44
C HIS A 342 -0.75 -2.49 -21.09
N ARG A 343 -1.62 -2.08 -20.17
CA ARG A 343 -1.70 -0.71 -19.69
C ARG A 343 -0.36 -0.25 -19.08
N TYR A 344 0.18 -0.99 -18.13
CA TYR A 344 1.45 -0.60 -17.49
C TYR A 344 2.65 -0.70 -18.43
N ILE A 345 2.66 -1.62 -19.40
CA ILE A 345 3.68 -1.64 -20.46
C ILE A 345 3.61 -0.37 -21.30
N SER A 346 2.41 0.10 -21.65
CA SER A 346 2.23 1.34 -22.41
C SER A 346 2.76 2.55 -21.64
N LEU A 347 2.44 2.66 -20.34
CA LEU A 347 2.96 3.73 -19.48
C LEU A 347 4.49 3.70 -19.39
N LEU A 348 5.10 2.52 -19.20
CA LEU A 348 6.56 2.40 -19.15
C LEU A 348 7.21 2.78 -20.48
N ARG A 349 6.58 2.52 -21.62
CA ARG A 349 7.08 3.00 -22.93
C ARG A 349 7.06 4.52 -23.03
N GLN A 350 6.04 5.18 -22.48
CA GLN A 350 5.98 6.64 -22.42
C GLN A 350 7.09 7.23 -21.55
N LEU A 351 7.53 6.48 -20.51
CA LEU A 351 8.70 6.80 -19.68
C LEU A 351 10.05 6.45 -20.35
N GLY A 352 10.05 6.09 -21.65
CA GLY A 352 11.28 5.76 -22.41
C GLY A 352 11.77 4.34 -22.25
N GLU A 353 11.06 3.48 -21.53
CA GLU A 353 11.44 2.08 -21.38
C GLU A 353 11.09 1.27 -22.65
N THR A 354 12.09 0.74 -23.34
CA THR A 354 11.87 0.05 -24.62
C THR A 354 12.50 -1.35 -24.68
N THR A 355 13.82 -1.43 -24.48
CA THR A 355 14.62 -2.61 -24.81
C THR A 355 14.24 -3.87 -24.01
N TRP A 356 14.03 -3.75 -22.71
CA TRP A 356 13.73 -4.90 -21.85
C TRP A 356 12.25 -5.30 -21.88
N LEU A 357 11.35 -4.38 -22.24
CA LEU A 357 9.89 -4.66 -22.35
C LEU A 357 9.59 -5.68 -23.45
N SER A 358 10.44 -5.78 -24.48
CA SER A 358 10.32 -6.82 -25.52
C SER A 358 10.52 -8.25 -24.99
N ARG A 359 11.11 -8.37 -23.79
CA ARG A 359 11.39 -9.66 -23.14
C ARG A 359 10.24 -10.17 -22.26
N ILE A 360 9.15 -9.42 -22.13
CA ILE A 360 7.99 -9.75 -21.27
C ILE A 360 6.70 -9.78 -22.09
#